data_27f2f3988253d381cb026c79c68c7418
#
_entry.id   27f2f3988253d381cb026c79c68c7418
#
_cell.length_a   1.000
_cell.length_b   1.000
_cell.length_c   1.000
_cell.angle_alpha   90.00
_cell.angle_beta   90.00
_cell.angle_gamma   90.00
#
_symmetry.space_group_name_H-M   'P 1'
#
loop_
_entity.id
_entity.type
_entity.pdbx_description
1 polymer ?
#
loop_
_entity_poly.entity_id
_entity_poly.type
_entity_poly.pdbx_seq_one_letter_code
_entity_poly.pdbx_strand_id
1 'polypeptide(L)'
;RTAMEELGRWLSYEALRDWLPHRREVVQTPLASTEGTMIEASVPLLAIPVLPGGLHLWEGARQVLPNADLCLDGVPSGIEAQAGVVLLLDQINDGETLLSSLNRLQQEGVDGRRLRVITSICASPGLKSIGEAFPDITIHTACIDADLDEQNQILPGIGDPLQRLGIRSTQAT
;
A
#
# COMPACT_ATOMS: atom_id res chain seq x y z
N ARG A 1 10.52 -10.51 -9.08
CA ARG A 1 9.18 -10.00 -9.48
C ARG A 1 8.08 -10.78 -8.79
N THR A 2 7.96 -12.08 -9.03
CA THR A 2 6.89 -12.93 -8.45
C THR A 2 6.72 -12.74 -6.93
N ALA A 3 7.82 -12.66 -6.16
CA ALA A 3 7.74 -12.44 -4.72
C ALA A 3 7.09 -11.09 -4.36
N MET A 4 7.33 -10.02 -5.12
CA MET A 4 6.70 -8.72 -4.91
C MET A 4 5.22 -8.75 -5.27
N GLU A 5 4.86 -9.44 -6.34
CA GLU A 5 3.45 -9.65 -6.73
C GLU A 5 2.71 -10.44 -5.64
N GLU A 6 3.29 -11.53 -5.15
CA GLU A 6 2.71 -12.32 -4.05
C GLU A 6 2.54 -11.48 -2.77
N LEU A 7 3.56 -10.72 -2.38
CA LEU A 7 3.46 -9.80 -1.25
C LEU A 7 2.36 -8.75 -1.46
N GLY A 8 2.31 -8.14 -2.64
CA GLY A 8 1.27 -7.18 -2.99
C GLY A 8 -0.13 -7.75 -2.82
N ARG A 9 -0.34 -8.99 -3.26
CA ARG A 9 -1.61 -9.69 -3.12
C ARG A 9 -1.99 -9.94 -1.66
N TRP A 10 -1.08 -10.53 -0.89
CA TRP A 10 -1.39 -10.95 0.49
C TRP A 10 -1.49 -9.77 1.45
N LEU A 11 -0.58 -8.80 1.34
CA LEU A 11 -0.63 -7.59 2.17
C LEU A 11 -1.85 -6.73 1.85
N SER A 12 -2.27 -6.65 0.58
CA SER A 12 -3.52 -5.97 0.22
C SER A 12 -4.73 -6.69 0.79
N TYR A 13 -4.79 -8.01 0.72
CA TYR A 13 -5.87 -8.78 1.33
C TYR A 13 -5.99 -8.49 2.83
N GLU A 14 -4.88 -8.53 3.57
CA GLU A 14 -4.87 -8.22 5.00
C GLU A 14 -5.28 -6.77 5.28
N ALA A 15 -4.78 -5.81 4.47
CA ALA A 15 -5.11 -4.41 4.63
C ALA A 15 -6.60 -4.12 4.43
N LEU A 16 -7.26 -4.85 3.53
CA LEU A 16 -8.65 -4.61 3.14
C LEU A 16 -9.66 -5.37 3.99
N ARG A 17 -9.28 -6.54 4.46
CA ARG A 17 -10.18 -7.45 5.18
C ARG A 17 -10.89 -6.79 6.35
N ASP A 18 -10.18 -6.00 7.14
CA ASP A 18 -10.70 -5.36 8.35
C ASP A 18 -10.99 -3.86 8.15
N TRP A 19 -10.70 -3.33 6.98
CA TRP A 19 -10.85 -1.89 6.68
C TRP A 19 -12.11 -1.58 5.89
N LEU A 20 -12.41 -2.39 4.86
CA LEU A 20 -13.58 -2.17 4.02
C LEU A 20 -14.86 -2.57 4.76
N PRO A 21 -15.97 -1.83 4.55
CA PRO A 21 -17.25 -2.21 5.10
C PRO A 21 -17.68 -3.60 4.65
N HIS A 22 -18.41 -4.29 5.51
CA HIS A 22 -18.97 -5.59 5.21
C HIS A 22 -20.48 -5.50 5.12
N ARG A 23 -21.07 -6.23 4.18
CA ARG A 23 -22.50 -6.45 4.08
C ARG A 23 -22.84 -7.91 4.29
N ARG A 24 -24.03 -8.17 4.84
CA ARG A 24 -24.59 -9.53 4.88
C ARG A 24 -25.43 -9.74 3.65
N GLU A 25 -25.24 -10.88 3.01
CA GLU A 25 -25.97 -11.29 1.82
C GLU A 25 -26.41 -12.74 1.95
N VAL A 26 -27.64 -13.03 1.50
CA VAL A 26 -28.11 -14.40 1.45
C VAL A 26 -27.49 -15.10 0.24
N VAL A 27 -26.69 -16.11 0.52
CA VAL A 27 -26.02 -16.94 -0.48
C VAL A 27 -26.75 -18.26 -0.61
N GLN A 28 -27.13 -18.61 -1.84
CA GLN A 28 -27.71 -19.91 -2.15
C GLN A 28 -26.59 -20.92 -2.39
N THR A 29 -26.51 -21.91 -1.51
CA THR A 29 -25.60 -23.05 -1.71
C THR A 29 -26.38 -24.21 -2.37
N PRO A 30 -25.71 -25.25 -2.84
CA PRO A 30 -26.39 -26.43 -3.40
C PRO A 30 -27.35 -27.14 -2.42
N LEU A 31 -27.17 -26.94 -1.13
CA LEU A 31 -27.93 -27.64 -0.09
C LEU A 31 -28.94 -26.72 0.63
N ALA A 32 -28.65 -25.44 0.81
CA ALA A 32 -29.53 -24.53 1.54
C ALA A 32 -29.12 -23.05 1.30
N SER A 33 -30.04 -22.14 1.62
CA SER A 33 -29.70 -20.71 1.73
C SER A 33 -29.02 -20.46 3.06
N THR A 34 -27.99 -19.64 3.06
CA THR A 34 -27.25 -19.21 4.25
C THR A 34 -26.89 -17.73 4.17
N GLU A 35 -26.63 -17.09 5.32
CA GLU A 35 -26.06 -15.75 5.33
C GLU A 35 -24.54 -15.82 5.16
N GLY A 36 -24.02 -15.09 4.18
CA GLY A 36 -22.60 -14.84 3.98
C GLY A 36 -22.22 -13.41 4.31
N THR A 37 -20.97 -13.18 4.73
CA THR A 37 -20.40 -11.86 4.88
C THR A 37 -19.56 -11.55 3.66
N MET A 38 -19.86 -10.45 2.98
CA MET A 38 -19.18 -9.99 1.77
C MET A 38 -18.57 -8.63 2.02
N ILE A 39 -17.41 -8.36 1.43
CA ILE A 39 -16.86 -7.00 1.40
C ILE A 39 -17.74 -6.13 0.51
N GLU A 40 -18.03 -4.91 0.95
CA GLU A 40 -18.81 -3.94 0.16
C GLU A 40 -17.98 -3.41 -1.02
N ALA A 41 -18.28 -3.91 -2.21
CA ALA A 41 -17.53 -3.61 -3.43
C ALA A 41 -17.86 -2.24 -4.04
N SER A 42 -18.89 -1.55 -3.53
CA SER A 42 -19.29 -0.22 -4.05
C SER A 42 -18.47 0.94 -3.46
N VAL A 43 -17.61 0.69 -2.47
CA VAL A 43 -16.72 1.71 -1.93
C VAL A 43 -15.66 2.05 -2.97
N PRO A 44 -15.57 3.32 -3.40
CA PRO A 44 -14.54 3.72 -4.35
C PRO A 44 -13.16 3.57 -3.72
N LEU A 45 -12.24 2.96 -4.44
CA LEU A 45 -10.85 2.77 -4.02
C LEU A 45 -9.91 3.39 -5.04
N LEU A 46 -8.88 4.06 -4.55
CA LEU A 46 -7.80 4.63 -5.35
C LEU A 46 -6.48 3.97 -4.96
N ALA A 47 -5.84 3.30 -5.90
CA ALA A 47 -4.51 2.73 -5.72
C ALA A 47 -3.46 3.67 -6.33
N ILE A 48 -2.43 3.98 -5.54
CA ILE A 48 -1.32 4.85 -5.93
C ILE A 48 0.00 4.11 -5.67
N PRO A 49 0.52 3.37 -6.65
CA PRO A 49 1.86 2.82 -6.54
C PRO A 49 2.91 3.93 -6.70
N VAL A 50 3.80 4.03 -5.74
CA VAL A 50 4.96 4.92 -5.84
C VAL A 50 5.97 4.28 -6.79
N LEU A 51 6.14 4.92 -7.95
CA LEU A 51 6.97 4.37 -9.01
C LEU A 51 8.46 4.52 -8.72
N PRO A 52 9.29 3.60 -9.24
CA PRO A 52 8.87 2.45 -10.06
C PRO A 52 8.56 1.18 -9.25
N GLY A 53 9.04 1.06 -8.01
CA GLY A 53 9.01 -0.19 -7.25
C GLY A 53 7.62 -0.63 -6.79
N GLY A 54 6.78 0.32 -6.38
CA GLY A 54 5.40 0.07 -5.92
C GLY A 54 4.49 -0.56 -6.99
N LEU A 55 4.84 -0.41 -8.28
CA LEU A 55 4.08 -1.02 -9.38
C LEU A 55 4.07 -2.54 -9.28
N HIS A 56 5.17 -3.16 -8.83
CA HIS A 56 5.22 -4.62 -8.68
C HIS A 56 4.35 -5.15 -7.54
N LEU A 57 4.14 -4.36 -6.49
CA LEU A 57 3.14 -4.69 -5.47
C LEU A 57 1.73 -4.54 -6.02
N TRP A 58 1.49 -3.52 -6.86
CA TRP A 58 0.20 -3.34 -7.53
C TRP A 58 -0.17 -4.52 -8.43
N GLU A 59 0.78 -5.11 -9.13
CA GLU A 59 0.55 -6.29 -9.98
C GLU A 59 -0.15 -7.44 -9.21
N GLY A 60 0.19 -7.62 -7.94
CA GLY A 60 -0.48 -8.57 -7.05
C GLY A 60 -1.77 -8.00 -6.43
N ALA A 61 -1.71 -6.76 -5.94
CA ALA A 61 -2.82 -6.08 -5.27
C ALA A 61 -4.09 -6.01 -6.12
N ARG A 62 -3.97 -5.75 -7.42
CA ARG A 62 -5.10 -5.67 -8.36
C ARG A 62 -5.97 -6.93 -8.42
N GLN A 63 -5.44 -8.08 -7.99
CA GLN A 63 -6.21 -9.33 -7.96
C GLN A 63 -7.23 -9.36 -6.82
N VAL A 64 -7.01 -8.56 -5.78
CA VAL A 64 -7.91 -8.41 -4.63
C VAL A 64 -8.58 -7.04 -4.58
N LEU A 65 -8.20 -6.16 -5.51
CA LEU A 65 -8.72 -4.78 -5.71
C LEU A 65 -9.23 -4.58 -7.15
N PRO A 66 -10.13 -5.44 -7.66
CA PRO A 66 -10.46 -5.43 -9.09
C PRO A 66 -11.13 -4.13 -9.58
N ASN A 67 -11.75 -3.38 -8.67
CA ASN A 67 -12.50 -2.16 -8.96
C ASN A 67 -11.78 -0.88 -8.49
N ALA A 68 -10.51 -0.97 -8.10
CA ALA A 68 -9.75 0.21 -7.70
C ALA A 68 -9.30 1.00 -8.92
N ASP A 69 -9.50 2.30 -8.87
CA ASP A 69 -8.88 3.22 -9.82
C ASP A 69 -7.37 3.28 -9.58
N LEU A 70 -6.61 3.37 -10.65
CA LEU A 70 -5.15 3.38 -10.60
C LEU A 70 -4.61 4.75 -11.01
N CYS A 71 -3.80 5.37 -10.16
CA CYS A 71 -3.06 6.59 -10.49
C CYS A 71 -1.56 6.33 -10.45
N LEU A 72 -0.87 6.51 -11.58
CA LEU A 72 0.58 6.30 -11.72
C LEU A 72 1.39 7.59 -11.59
N ASP A 73 0.75 8.74 -11.68
CA ASP A 73 1.43 10.05 -11.65
C ASP A 73 1.55 10.64 -10.23
N GLY A 74 1.51 9.78 -9.22
CA GLY A 74 1.51 10.17 -7.80
C GLY A 74 0.12 10.51 -7.29
N VAL A 75 0.03 11.38 -6.27
CA VAL A 75 -1.26 11.76 -5.66
C VAL A 75 -2.02 12.69 -6.59
N PRO A 76 -3.20 12.29 -7.11
CA PRO A 76 -4.01 13.16 -7.96
C PRO A 76 -4.70 14.25 -7.14
N SER A 77 -5.18 15.30 -7.82
CA SER A 77 -6.10 16.28 -7.24
C SER A 77 -7.54 15.80 -7.32
N GLY A 78 -8.37 16.24 -6.37
CA GLY A 78 -9.83 16.01 -6.40
C GLY A 78 -10.22 14.57 -6.06
N ILE A 79 -9.58 13.98 -5.05
CA ILE A 79 -9.94 12.64 -4.55
C ILE A 79 -11.34 12.67 -3.94
N GLU A 80 -12.19 11.73 -4.33
CA GLU A 80 -13.56 11.64 -3.82
C GLU A 80 -13.59 11.50 -2.28
N ALA A 81 -14.51 12.22 -1.63
CA ALA A 81 -14.61 12.27 -0.17
C ALA A 81 -14.88 10.90 0.48
N GLN A 82 -15.43 9.94 -0.27
CA GLN A 82 -15.73 8.59 0.21
C GLN A 82 -14.65 7.56 -0.20
N ALA A 83 -13.71 7.93 -1.06
CA ALA A 83 -12.73 6.99 -1.56
C ALA A 83 -11.73 6.57 -0.48
N GLY A 84 -11.48 5.27 -0.40
CA GLY A 84 -10.33 4.74 0.31
C GLY A 84 -9.08 4.81 -0.58
N VAL A 85 -7.93 5.12 0.01
CA VAL A 85 -6.66 5.24 -0.72
C VAL A 85 -5.69 4.15 -0.28
N VAL A 86 -5.06 3.50 -1.24
CA VAL A 86 -4.02 2.49 -1.01
C VAL A 86 -2.72 2.97 -1.65
N LEU A 87 -1.74 3.33 -0.82
CA LEU A 87 -0.37 3.61 -1.26
C LEU A 87 0.46 2.33 -1.28
N LEU A 88 1.18 2.10 -2.38
CA LEU A 88 2.07 0.95 -2.51
C LEU A 88 3.50 1.42 -2.75
N LEU A 89 4.43 1.01 -1.87
CA LEU A 89 5.85 1.31 -1.96
C LEU A 89 6.65 0.01 -1.92
N ASP A 90 7.76 -0.05 -2.63
CA ASP A 90 8.68 -1.19 -2.55
C ASP A 90 9.34 -1.30 -1.17
N GLN A 91 9.78 -0.19 -0.59
CA GLN A 91 10.38 -0.13 0.75
C GLN A 91 10.16 1.24 1.41
N ILE A 92 10.30 1.28 2.74
CA ILE A 92 10.31 2.50 3.55
C ILE A 92 11.63 2.56 4.32
N ASN A 93 12.55 3.42 3.91
CA ASN A 93 13.84 3.63 4.56
C ASN A 93 13.71 4.65 5.72
N ASP A 94 13.98 5.93 5.47
CA ASP A 94 13.83 7.05 6.41
C ASP A 94 12.40 7.62 6.49
N GLY A 95 11.54 7.23 5.55
CA GLY A 95 10.16 7.67 5.46
C GLY A 95 9.91 8.90 4.61
N GLU A 96 10.93 9.61 4.11
CA GLU A 96 10.76 10.88 3.36
C GLU A 96 9.84 10.74 2.15
N THR A 97 10.00 9.69 1.35
CA THR A 97 9.15 9.44 0.18
C THR A 97 7.69 9.25 0.55
N LEU A 98 7.43 8.49 1.62
CA LEU A 98 6.07 8.28 2.11
C LEU A 98 5.50 9.56 2.72
N LEU A 99 6.26 10.28 3.55
CA LEU A 99 5.84 11.54 4.14
C LEU A 99 5.45 12.58 3.09
N SER A 100 6.20 12.67 1.98
CA SER A 100 5.84 13.53 0.84
C SER A 100 4.46 13.18 0.26
N SER A 101 4.19 11.90 0.05
CA SER A 101 2.90 11.43 -0.46
C SER A 101 1.76 11.66 0.54
N LEU A 102 2.00 11.42 1.84
CA LEU A 102 1.04 11.64 2.92
C LEU A 102 0.64 13.11 3.07
N ASN A 103 1.61 14.03 3.01
CA ASN A 103 1.36 15.46 3.04
C ASN A 103 0.46 15.90 1.87
N ARG A 104 0.69 15.37 0.67
CA ARG A 104 -0.17 15.65 -0.49
C ARG A 104 -1.58 15.08 -0.31
N LEU A 105 -1.71 13.85 0.18
CA LEU A 105 -3.01 13.24 0.47
C LEU A 105 -3.78 14.04 1.53
N GLN A 106 -3.11 14.52 2.55
CA GLN A 106 -3.73 15.37 3.58
C GLN A 106 -4.24 16.70 2.96
N GLN A 107 -3.51 17.31 2.03
CA GLN A 107 -3.95 18.50 1.30
C GLN A 107 -5.22 18.23 0.45
N GLU A 108 -5.36 17.00 -0.08
CA GLU A 108 -6.56 16.55 -0.79
C GLU A 108 -7.70 16.08 0.16
N GLY A 109 -7.53 16.25 1.48
CA GLY A 109 -8.54 15.91 2.48
C GLY A 109 -8.66 14.42 2.81
N VAL A 110 -7.62 13.63 2.49
CA VAL A 110 -7.56 12.21 2.87
C VAL A 110 -6.97 12.08 4.27
N ASP A 111 -7.75 11.59 5.23
CA ASP A 111 -7.31 11.28 6.59
C ASP A 111 -6.73 9.85 6.71
N GLY A 112 -6.02 9.58 7.81
CA GLY A 112 -5.37 8.30 8.03
C GLY A 112 -6.31 7.09 8.07
N ARG A 113 -7.60 7.30 8.42
CA ARG A 113 -8.62 6.22 8.44
C ARG A 113 -9.00 5.76 7.05
N ARG A 114 -8.93 6.67 6.08
CA ARG A 114 -9.20 6.41 4.66
C ARG A 114 -7.98 5.92 3.90
N LEU A 115 -6.85 5.70 4.58
CA LEU A 115 -5.56 5.38 3.98
C LEU A 115 -5.02 4.04 4.48
N ARG A 116 -4.50 3.25 3.56
CA ARG A 116 -3.65 2.09 3.85
C ARG A 116 -2.36 2.20 3.06
N VAL A 117 -1.26 1.89 3.72
CA VAL A 117 0.07 1.83 3.10
C VAL A 117 0.51 0.38 3.07
N ILE A 118 1.00 -0.05 1.92
CA ILE A 118 1.49 -1.41 1.67
C ILE A 118 2.92 -1.33 1.18
N THR A 119 3.82 -2.04 1.84
CA THR A 119 5.23 -2.07 1.47
C THR A 119 5.86 -3.44 1.74
N SER A 120 6.94 -3.78 1.04
CA SER A 120 7.59 -5.07 1.27
C SER A 120 8.43 -5.08 2.55
N ILE A 121 9.11 -3.98 2.85
CA ILE A 121 10.03 -3.87 3.98
C ILE A 121 10.09 -2.43 4.49
N CYS A 122 10.26 -2.28 5.79
CA CYS A 122 10.45 -0.99 6.45
C CYS A 122 11.68 -1.01 7.33
N ALA A 123 12.28 0.17 7.54
CA ALA A 123 13.22 0.39 8.63
C ALA A 123 12.54 1.08 9.83
N SER A 124 12.93 0.70 11.04
CA SER A 124 12.40 1.28 12.28
C SER A 124 12.54 2.82 12.34
N PRO A 125 13.66 3.45 11.92
CA PRO A 125 13.78 4.91 11.89
C PRO A 125 12.70 5.57 11.04
N GLY A 126 12.42 5.02 9.83
CA GLY A 126 11.39 5.55 8.95
C GLY A 126 9.99 5.41 9.53
N LEU A 127 9.67 4.25 10.10
CA LEU A 127 8.38 4.05 10.77
C LEU A 127 8.17 5.00 11.94
N LYS A 128 9.23 5.29 12.70
CA LYS A 128 9.18 6.27 13.79
C LYS A 128 8.88 7.66 13.26
N SER A 129 9.60 8.12 12.25
CA SER A 129 9.41 9.42 11.61
C SER A 129 7.97 9.59 11.09
N ILE A 130 7.44 8.54 10.44
CA ILE A 130 6.08 8.53 9.92
C ILE A 130 5.05 8.56 11.05
N GLY A 131 5.23 7.74 12.10
CA GLY A 131 4.31 7.66 13.23
C GLY A 131 4.23 8.94 14.05
N GLU A 132 5.32 9.70 14.14
CA GLU A 132 5.35 11.03 14.78
C GLU A 132 4.53 12.06 13.99
N ALA A 133 4.59 12.01 12.65
CA ALA A 133 3.88 12.96 11.77
C ALA A 133 2.42 12.55 11.49
N PHE A 134 2.17 11.26 11.35
CA PHE A 134 0.87 10.69 10.95
C PHE A 134 0.50 9.48 11.84
N PRO A 135 0.09 9.70 13.11
CA PRO A 135 -0.15 8.62 14.06
C PRO A 135 -1.35 7.71 13.72
N ASP A 136 -2.26 8.17 12.88
CA ASP A 136 -3.53 7.46 12.57
C ASP A 136 -3.45 6.58 11.31
N ILE A 137 -2.28 6.49 10.66
CA ILE A 137 -2.17 5.63 9.47
C ILE A 137 -1.88 4.18 9.84
N THR A 138 -2.28 3.29 8.95
CA THR A 138 -1.93 1.86 9.07
C THR A 138 -1.02 1.45 7.92
N ILE A 139 0.13 0.88 8.28
CA ILE A 139 1.14 0.37 7.35
C ILE A 139 1.16 -1.15 7.44
N HIS A 140 1.00 -1.82 6.30
CA HIS A 140 1.13 -3.27 6.17
C HIS A 140 2.46 -3.59 5.50
N THR A 141 3.30 -4.35 6.17
CA THR A 141 4.63 -4.72 5.69
C THR A 141 4.94 -6.19 5.97
N ALA A 142 5.77 -6.79 5.15
CA ALA A 142 6.20 -8.17 5.37
C ALA A 142 7.37 -8.26 6.38
N CYS A 143 8.18 -7.21 6.50
CA CYS A 143 9.33 -7.18 7.40
C CYS A 143 9.59 -5.77 7.93
N ILE A 144 10.10 -5.70 9.16
CA ILE A 144 10.62 -4.48 9.79
C ILE A 144 12.05 -4.76 10.23
N ASP A 145 12.99 -4.02 9.69
CA ASP A 145 14.40 -4.07 10.06
C ASP A 145 14.79 -2.92 10.99
N ALA A 146 15.88 -3.12 11.73
CA ALA A 146 16.20 -2.25 12.86
C ALA A 146 16.76 -0.90 12.44
N ASP A 147 17.64 -0.88 11.44
CA ASP A 147 18.53 0.27 11.18
C ASP A 147 18.66 0.62 9.69
N LEU A 148 19.31 1.75 9.46
CA LEU A 148 19.77 2.22 8.16
C LEU A 148 21.29 2.39 8.19
N ASP A 149 21.95 2.17 7.05
CA ASP A 149 23.37 2.53 6.89
C ASP A 149 23.57 4.02 6.56
N GLU A 150 24.83 4.43 6.38
CA GLU A 150 25.20 5.81 6.02
C GLU A 150 24.66 6.25 4.64
N GLN A 151 24.29 5.31 3.78
CA GLN A 151 23.72 5.54 2.46
C GLN A 151 22.18 5.42 2.47
N ASN A 152 21.57 5.40 3.64
CA ASN A 152 20.11 5.27 3.82
C ASN A 152 19.55 3.93 3.31
N GLN A 153 20.38 2.86 3.30
CA GLN A 153 19.94 1.50 2.96
C GLN A 153 19.48 0.76 4.21
N ILE A 154 18.42 -0.01 4.09
CA ILE A 154 17.88 -0.81 5.20
C ILE A 154 18.87 -1.92 5.60
N LEU A 155 19.12 -2.07 6.90
CA LEU A 155 19.98 -3.09 7.48
C LEU A 155 19.20 -4.05 8.39
N PRO A 156 19.30 -5.37 8.15
CA PRO A 156 20.05 -6.07 7.10
C PRO A 156 19.49 -5.90 5.70
N GLY A 157 18.19 -5.56 5.56
CA GLY A 157 17.52 -5.23 4.32
C GLY A 157 17.53 -6.32 3.25
N ILE A 158 17.16 -5.89 2.04
CA ILE A 158 17.18 -6.73 0.85
C ILE A 158 18.11 -6.18 -0.24
N GLY A 159 18.92 -5.18 0.09
CA GLY A 159 19.69 -4.39 -0.87
C GLY A 159 18.79 -3.48 -1.69
N ASP A 160 19.24 -3.09 -2.91
CA ASP A 160 18.44 -2.26 -3.82
C ASP A 160 17.29 -3.08 -4.45
N PRO A 161 16.02 -2.79 -4.10
CA PRO A 161 14.87 -3.53 -4.64
C PRO A 161 14.74 -3.33 -6.16
N LEU A 162 15.05 -2.15 -6.69
CA LEU A 162 14.92 -1.87 -8.12
C LEU A 162 15.91 -2.70 -8.94
N GLN A 163 17.14 -2.80 -8.47
CA GLN A 163 18.16 -3.65 -9.10
C GLN A 163 17.70 -5.12 -9.10
N ARG A 164 17.15 -5.61 -7.96
CA ARG A 164 16.64 -6.98 -7.85
C ARG A 164 15.44 -7.25 -8.76
N LEU A 165 14.62 -6.23 -8.99
CA LEU A 165 13.49 -6.28 -9.91
C LEU A 165 13.92 -6.15 -11.39
N GLY A 166 15.20 -5.89 -11.64
CA GLY A 166 15.74 -5.69 -13.00
C GLY A 166 15.32 -4.34 -13.60
N ILE A 167 14.97 -3.37 -12.75
CA ILE A 167 14.66 -2.00 -13.15
C ILE A 167 15.98 -1.22 -13.18
N ARG A 168 16.26 -0.60 -14.31
CA ARG A 168 17.42 0.30 -14.44
C ARG A 168 16.95 1.73 -14.26
N SER A 169 17.52 2.42 -13.26
CA SER A 169 17.39 3.87 -13.14
C SER A 169 18.22 4.53 -14.26
N THR A 170 17.62 5.49 -14.96
CA THR A 170 18.33 6.36 -15.92
C THR A 170 18.94 7.58 -15.25
N GLN A 171 19.13 7.57 -13.93
CA GLN A 171 19.87 8.66 -13.29
C GLN A 171 21.31 8.61 -13.81
N ALA A 172 21.62 9.65 -14.59
CA ALA A 172 22.94 9.89 -15.12
C ALA A 172 23.95 10.08 -13.99
N THR A 173 25.09 9.44 -14.18
CA THR A 173 26.36 9.75 -13.54
C THR A 173 26.62 11.24 -13.48
#